data_5488df1514588805bdb50fc4e82ff1c7
#
_entry.id   5488df1514588805bdb50fc4e82ff1c7
#
_cell.length_a   1.000
_cell.length_b   1.000
_cell.length_c   1.000
_cell.angle_alpha   90.00
_cell.angle_beta   90.00
_cell.angle_gamma   90.00
#
_symmetry.space_group_name_H-M   'P 1'
#
loop_
_entity.id
_entity.type
_entity.pdbx_description
1 polymer ?
#
loop_
_entity_poly.entity_id
_entity_poly.type
_entity_poly.pdbx_seq_one_letter_code
_entity_poly.pdbx_strand_id
1 'polypeptide(L)'
;MQKNESSVILVLSVLSETFTIHKFSPEASIPEEILTSNYYSVSKTENELSLVCSELIEVQSLQSSKGWKCIKVAGPLDFNLTGILAGISDILAQANISIFAISTFDTDYILVRSQYLSSARTQLKKAGYKFE
;
A
#
# COMPACT_ATOMS: atom_id res chain seq x y z
N MET A 1 23.86 7.81 -2.73
CA MET A 1 23.69 8.17 -2.04
C MET A 1 23.71 7.94 -1.07
N GLN A 2 23.59 8.16 -0.50
CA GLN A 2 23.65 7.94 0.50
C GLN A 2 22.71 8.01 1.22
N LYS A 3 22.30 7.48 1.45
CA LYS A 3 21.41 7.37 2.13
C LYS A 3 21.57 8.08 3.25
N ASN A 4 20.77 8.37 3.71
CA ASN A 4 20.72 9.02 4.69
C ASN A 4 21.24 8.41 5.77
N GLU A 5 22.02 8.79 6.13
CA GLU A 5 22.62 8.18 6.99
C GLU A 5 22.11 8.36 8.20
N SER A 6 21.37 9.13 8.34
CA SER A 6 20.88 9.23 9.59
C SER A 6 20.49 7.98 10.04
N SER A 7 20.51 7.18 9.20
CA SER A 7 20.39 5.93 9.68
C SER A 7 19.15 5.65 10.35
N VAL A 8 18.12 6.17 9.95
CA VAL A 8 16.83 5.76 10.43
C VAL A 8 16.55 4.41 9.83
N ILE A 9 16.39 3.39 10.67
CA ILE A 9 16.02 2.08 10.19
C ILE A 9 14.52 2.03 10.17
N LEU A 10 13.96 1.80 9.00
CA LEU A 10 12.53 1.71 8.88
C LEU A 10 12.07 0.29 9.08
N VAL A 11 11.02 0.15 9.84
CA VAL A 11 10.42 -1.14 10.13
C VAL A 11 9.14 -1.26 9.31
N LEU A 12 9.01 -2.36 8.61
CA LEU A 12 7.86 -2.63 7.76
C LEU A 12 7.08 -3.80 8.34
N SER A 13 5.79 -3.82 8.07
CA SER A 13 4.97 -4.96 8.46
C SER A 13 4.01 -5.27 7.32
N VAL A 14 3.50 -6.49 7.27
CA VAL A 14 2.54 -6.88 6.24
C VAL A 14 1.20 -7.07 6.91
N LEU A 15 0.17 -6.40 6.41
CA LEU A 15 -1.17 -6.58 6.94
C LEU A 15 -1.64 -8.00 6.64
N SER A 16 -2.45 -8.56 7.54
CA SER A 16 -2.82 -9.97 7.42
C SER A 16 -3.78 -10.23 6.27
N GLU A 17 -4.53 -9.23 5.87
CA GLU A 17 -5.55 -9.42 4.84
C GLU A 17 -4.98 -9.33 3.44
N THR A 18 -5.74 -9.83 2.49
CA THR A 18 -5.47 -9.62 1.06
C THR A 18 -6.52 -8.64 0.57
N PHE A 19 -6.13 -7.77 -0.34
CA PHE A 19 -6.98 -6.64 -0.73
C PHE A 19 -7.32 -6.69 -2.21
N THR A 20 -8.44 -6.05 -2.55
CA THR A 20 -8.86 -5.84 -3.93
C THR A 20 -8.92 -4.34 -4.18
N ILE A 21 -8.49 -3.93 -5.36
CA ILE A 21 -8.57 -2.53 -5.78
C ILE A 21 -9.73 -2.43 -6.75
N HIS A 22 -10.68 -1.54 -6.46
CA HIS A 22 -11.92 -1.42 -7.23
C HIS A 22 -12.02 -0.05 -7.86
N LYS A 23 -12.68 0.00 -9.02
CA LYS A 23 -13.05 1.26 -9.64
C LYS A 23 -14.56 1.33 -9.72
N PHE A 24 -15.11 2.46 -9.27
CA PHE A 24 -16.53 2.74 -9.33
C PHE A 24 -16.76 4.05 -10.08
N SER A 25 -18.00 4.28 -10.51
CA SER A 25 -18.43 5.58 -10.98
C SER A 25 -18.25 6.61 -9.86
N PRO A 26 -17.92 7.85 -10.18
CA PRO A 26 -17.72 8.86 -9.12
C PRO A 26 -18.96 9.10 -8.25
N GLU A 27 -20.16 8.73 -8.73
CA GLU A 27 -21.36 8.92 -7.93
C GLU A 27 -21.70 7.72 -7.06
N ALA A 28 -20.90 6.68 -7.08
CA ALA A 28 -21.22 5.46 -6.34
C ALA A 28 -21.19 5.70 -4.84
N SER A 29 -22.05 4.97 -4.12
CA SER A 29 -22.04 4.98 -2.67
C SER A 29 -21.10 3.89 -2.16
N ILE A 30 -20.47 4.13 -1.03
CA ILE A 30 -19.58 3.15 -0.42
C ILE A 30 -20.41 2.30 0.54
N PRO A 31 -20.40 0.97 0.39
CA PRO A 31 -21.16 0.11 1.31
C PRO A 31 -20.69 0.28 2.74
N GLU A 32 -21.65 0.23 3.67
CA GLU A 32 -21.36 0.46 5.06
C GLU A 32 -20.38 -0.59 5.62
N GLU A 33 -20.44 -1.80 5.11
CA GLU A 33 -19.55 -2.85 5.55
C GLU A 33 -18.09 -2.46 5.39
N ILE A 34 -17.76 -1.71 4.34
CA ILE A 34 -16.40 -1.26 4.11
C ILE A 34 -15.99 -0.25 5.17
N LEU A 35 -16.90 0.65 5.53
CA LEU A 35 -16.59 1.72 6.48
C LEU A 35 -16.29 1.19 7.88
N THR A 36 -16.71 -0.02 8.20
CA THR A 36 -16.44 -0.61 9.51
C THR A 36 -15.27 -1.58 9.48
N SER A 37 -14.62 -1.76 8.33
CA SER A 37 -13.48 -2.67 8.23
C SER A 37 -12.22 -2.01 8.78
N ASN A 38 -11.20 -2.82 9.04
CA ASN A 38 -9.98 -2.31 9.69
C ASN A 38 -9.14 -1.41 8.80
N TYR A 39 -9.08 -1.70 7.51
CA TYR A 39 -8.30 -0.88 6.59
C TYR A 39 -9.04 -0.79 5.27
N TYR A 40 -9.25 0.41 4.81
CA TYR A 40 -9.72 0.64 3.44
C TYR A 40 -9.22 2.01 3.03
N SER A 41 -9.19 2.25 1.74
CA SER A 41 -8.79 3.54 1.21
C SER A 41 -9.73 3.93 0.08
N VAL A 42 -10.19 5.17 0.09
CA VAL A 42 -11.11 5.68 -0.91
C VAL A 42 -10.55 6.98 -1.46
N SER A 43 -10.52 7.09 -2.77
CA SER A 43 -10.17 8.34 -3.43
C SER A 43 -11.25 8.64 -4.46
N LYS A 44 -11.78 9.85 -4.43
CA LYS A 44 -12.80 10.26 -5.38
C LYS A 44 -12.28 11.41 -6.20
N THR A 45 -12.45 11.30 -7.50
CA THR A 45 -12.14 12.39 -8.44
C THR A 45 -13.36 12.63 -9.30
N GLU A 46 -13.27 13.57 -10.23
CA GLU A 46 -14.37 13.78 -11.18
C GLU A 46 -14.61 12.54 -12.03
N ASN A 47 -13.58 11.71 -12.21
CA ASN A 47 -13.64 10.63 -13.18
C ASN A 47 -13.89 9.26 -12.57
N GLU A 48 -13.64 9.08 -11.29
CA GLU A 48 -13.76 7.76 -10.69
C GLU A 48 -13.82 7.83 -9.18
N LEU A 49 -14.32 6.77 -8.60
CA LEU A 49 -14.16 6.51 -7.18
C LEU A 49 -13.33 5.24 -7.08
N SER A 50 -12.16 5.34 -6.46
CA SER A 50 -11.22 4.23 -6.32
C SER A 50 -11.29 3.72 -4.89
N LEU A 51 -11.36 2.41 -4.72
CA LEU A 51 -11.51 1.81 -3.41
C LEU A 51 -10.56 0.64 -3.25
N VAL A 52 -9.84 0.60 -2.15
CA VAL A 52 -9.05 -0.56 -1.75
C VAL A 52 -9.71 -1.13 -0.50
N CYS A 53 -10.08 -2.38 -0.52
CA CYS A 53 -10.69 -3.02 0.65
C CYS A 53 -10.36 -4.51 0.68
N SER A 54 -10.65 -5.15 1.80
CA SER A 54 -10.42 -6.57 1.98
C SER A 54 -11.12 -7.37 0.88
N GLU A 55 -10.44 -8.39 0.36
CA GLU A 55 -11.06 -9.25 -0.65
C GLU A 55 -12.25 -10.02 -0.08
N LEU A 56 -12.39 -10.10 1.23
CA LEU A 56 -13.52 -10.80 1.84
C LEU A 56 -14.81 -10.00 1.75
N ILE A 57 -14.74 -8.72 1.44
CA ILE A 57 -15.94 -7.89 1.31
C ILE A 57 -16.32 -7.89 -0.16
N GLU A 58 -17.53 -8.38 -0.45
CA GLU A 58 -17.99 -8.43 -1.82
C GLU A 58 -18.63 -7.12 -2.21
N VAL A 59 -18.17 -6.55 -3.31
CA VAL A 59 -18.75 -5.32 -3.85
C VAL A 59 -18.85 -5.45 -5.37
N GLN A 60 -19.84 -4.76 -5.91
CA GLN A 60 -20.06 -4.76 -7.36
C GLN A 60 -19.42 -3.50 -7.92
N SER A 61 -18.24 -3.63 -8.48
CA SER A 61 -17.52 -2.49 -9.05
C SER A 61 -17.51 -2.59 -10.58
N LEU A 62 -17.11 -1.48 -11.22
CA LEU A 62 -16.99 -1.48 -12.68
C LEU A 62 -15.78 -2.32 -13.11
N GLN A 63 -14.69 -2.22 -12.39
CA GLN A 63 -13.46 -2.99 -12.66
C GLN A 63 -12.82 -3.30 -11.33
N SER A 64 -12.09 -4.38 -11.26
CA SER A 64 -11.37 -4.71 -10.03
C SER A 64 -10.07 -5.44 -10.34
N SER A 65 -9.12 -5.32 -9.43
CA SER A 65 -7.86 -6.05 -9.46
C SER A 65 -7.69 -6.70 -8.10
N LYS A 66 -7.60 -8.02 -8.08
CA LYS A 66 -7.56 -8.80 -6.85
C LYS A 66 -6.16 -9.24 -6.49
N GLY A 67 -6.00 -9.73 -5.27
CA GLY A 67 -4.76 -10.42 -4.88
C GLY A 67 -3.62 -9.51 -4.53
N TRP A 68 -3.89 -8.45 -3.76
CA TRP A 68 -2.85 -7.52 -3.33
C TRP A 68 -2.58 -7.68 -1.84
N LYS A 69 -1.30 -7.71 -1.48
CA LYS A 69 -0.88 -7.67 -0.07
C LYS A 69 -0.37 -6.28 0.24
N CYS A 70 -0.49 -5.86 1.48
CA CYS A 70 -0.16 -4.51 1.87
C CYS A 70 1.01 -4.48 2.83
N ILE A 71 2.04 -3.72 2.47
CA ILE A 71 3.20 -3.49 3.31
C ILE A 71 3.02 -2.12 3.94
N LYS A 72 3.08 -2.05 5.26
CA LYS A 72 2.91 -0.80 5.99
C LYS A 72 4.24 -0.37 6.56
N VAL A 73 4.56 0.92 6.46
CA VAL A 73 5.74 1.49 7.09
C VAL A 73 5.35 1.85 8.53
N ALA A 74 6.13 1.38 9.51
CA ALA A 74 5.80 1.67 10.89
C ALA A 74 5.86 3.19 11.12
N GLY A 75 4.84 3.72 11.72
CA GLY A 75 4.72 5.16 11.94
C GLY A 75 4.36 5.45 13.37
N PRO A 76 3.98 6.70 13.62
CA PRO A 76 3.80 7.77 12.64
C PRO A 76 5.12 8.33 12.14
N LEU A 77 5.13 8.79 10.90
CA LEU A 77 6.31 9.38 10.30
C LEU A 77 6.19 10.90 10.34
N ASP A 78 7.32 11.57 10.50
CA ASP A 78 7.33 13.03 10.44
C ASP A 78 7.09 13.43 8.98
N PHE A 79 6.22 14.42 8.76
CA PHE A 79 5.96 14.93 7.41
C PHE A 79 7.24 15.49 6.79
N ASN A 80 8.21 15.90 7.59
CA ASN A 80 9.45 16.44 7.05
C ASN A 80 10.42 15.37 6.57
N LEU A 81 10.15 14.10 6.85
CA LEU A 81 10.97 13.03 6.29
C LEU A 81 10.71 12.96 4.80
N THR A 82 11.77 12.85 4.02
CA THR A 82 11.63 12.79 2.58
C THR A 82 12.23 11.48 2.07
N GLY A 83 11.78 11.06 0.92
CA GLY A 83 12.38 9.93 0.24
C GLY A 83 12.01 8.57 0.74
N ILE A 84 11.11 8.46 1.74
CA ILE A 84 10.75 7.16 2.28
C ILE A 84 10.04 6.32 1.23
N LEU A 85 8.97 6.85 0.65
CA LEU A 85 8.24 6.12 -0.38
C LEU A 85 9.11 5.94 -1.63
N ALA A 86 9.88 6.96 -1.99
CA ALA A 86 10.75 6.87 -3.16
C ALA A 86 11.77 5.75 -2.99
N GLY A 87 12.35 5.61 -1.81
CA GLY A 87 13.34 4.55 -1.57
C GLY A 87 12.75 3.17 -1.71
N ILE A 88 11.57 2.95 -1.13
CA ILE A 88 10.91 1.66 -1.22
C ILE A 88 10.50 1.37 -2.66
N SER A 89 9.89 2.36 -3.33
CA SER A 89 9.40 2.14 -4.68
C SER A 89 10.56 1.91 -5.66
N ASP A 90 11.70 2.55 -5.45
CA ASP A 90 12.85 2.34 -6.31
C ASP A 90 13.37 0.90 -6.21
N ILE A 91 13.48 0.38 -4.99
CA ILE A 91 13.91 -0.99 -4.78
C ILE A 91 12.96 -1.96 -5.47
N LEU A 92 11.66 -1.75 -5.33
CA LEU A 92 10.67 -2.65 -5.91
C LEU A 92 10.64 -2.51 -7.44
N ALA A 93 10.82 -1.30 -7.95
CA ALA A 93 10.86 -1.09 -9.39
C ALA A 93 12.05 -1.82 -10.02
N GLN A 94 13.20 -1.80 -9.35
CA GLN A 94 14.37 -2.50 -9.87
C GLN A 94 14.16 -4.01 -9.88
N ALA A 95 13.27 -4.52 -9.05
CA ALA A 95 12.91 -5.94 -9.04
C ALA A 95 11.73 -6.24 -9.95
N ASN A 96 11.28 -5.24 -10.73
CA ASN A 96 10.13 -5.37 -11.65
C ASN A 96 8.84 -5.69 -10.92
N ILE A 97 8.66 -5.14 -9.73
CA ILE A 97 7.45 -5.33 -8.96
C ILE A 97 6.60 -4.06 -9.03
N SER A 98 5.39 -4.17 -9.57
CA SER A 98 4.46 -3.06 -9.63
C SER A 98 3.88 -2.81 -8.26
N ILE A 99 3.64 -1.55 -7.93
CA ILE A 99 3.08 -1.19 -6.63
C ILE A 99 1.86 -0.31 -6.79
N PHE A 100 1.04 -0.27 -5.74
CA PHE A 100 -0.05 0.67 -5.60
C PHE A 100 0.18 1.34 -4.24
N ALA A 101 0.53 2.61 -4.24
CA ALA A 101 0.96 3.28 -3.02
C ALA A 101 -0.12 4.20 -2.48
N ILE A 102 -0.29 4.19 -1.17
CA ILE A 102 -1.26 5.02 -0.48
C ILE A 102 -0.55 5.68 0.68
N SER A 103 -0.62 7.01 0.75
CA SER A 103 -0.06 7.74 1.88
C SER A 103 -1.20 8.28 2.73
N THR A 104 -1.07 8.13 4.04
CA THR A 104 -2.02 8.68 4.98
C THR A 104 -1.33 9.76 5.81
N PHE A 105 -2.04 10.31 6.78
CA PHE A 105 -1.46 11.32 7.66
C PHE A 105 -0.25 10.76 8.41
N ASP A 106 -0.34 9.51 8.87
CA ASP A 106 0.70 8.94 9.71
C ASP A 106 1.80 8.23 8.94
N THR A 107 1.50 7.59 7.83
CA THR A 107 2.50 6.74 7.20
C THR A 107 2.09 6.32 5.80
N ASP A 108 2.91 5.45 5.19
CA ASP A 108 2.69 4.95 3.85
C ASP A 108 2.33 3.49 3.86
N TYR A 109 1.51 3.11 2.89
CA TYR A 109 1.09 1.73 2.66
C TYR A 109 1.40 1.41 1.21
N ILE A 110 2.08 0.30 0.98
CA ILE A 110 2.48 -0.09 -0.38
C ILE A 110 1.90 -1.46 -0.67
N LEU A 111 1.04 -1.53 -1.66
CA LEU A 111 0.45 -2.80 -2.05
C LEU A 111 1.24 -3.40 -3.19
N VAL A 112 1.49 -4.70 -3.08
CA VAL A 112 2.14 -5.50 -4.13
C VAL A 112 1.28 -6.72 -4.37
N ARG A 113 1.32 -7.28 -5.59
CA ARG A 113 0.55 -8.49 -5.84
C ARG A 113 1.06 -9.61 -4.97
N SER A 114 0.14 -10.47 -4.53
CA SER A 114 0.47 -11.53 -3.57
C SER A 114 1.62 -12.41 -4.03
N GLN A 115 1.67 -12.71 -5.33
CA GLN A 115 2.73 -13.57 -5.84
C GLN A 115 4.11 -12.94 -5.76
N TYR A 116 4.19 -11.61 -5.58
CA TYR A 116 5.47 -10.94 -5.49
C TYR A 116 5.84 -10.53 -4.06
N LEU A 117 5.02 -10.87 -3.07
CA LEU A 117 5.28 -10.46 -1.71
C LEU A 117 6.61 -11.00 -1.18
N SER A 118 6.89 -12.27 -1.45
CA SER A 118 8.13 -12.88 -0.97
C SER A 118 9.35 -12.18 -1.58
N SER A 119 9.30 -11.92 -2.88
CA SER A 119 10.40 -11.23 -3.56
C SER A 119 10.56 -9.80 -3.03
N ALA A 120 9.43 -9.09 -2.83
CA ALA A 120 9.47 -7.73 -2.30
C ALA A 120 10.14 -7.72 -0.93
N ARG A 121 9.74 -8.66 -0.07
CA ARG A 121 10.30 -8.74 1.27
C ARG A 121 11.81 -9.00 1.22
N THR A 122 12.24 -9.91 0.36
CA THR A 122 13.66 -10.22 0.21
C THR A 122 14.46 -9.01 -0.24
N GLN A 123 13.96 -8.30 -1.25
CA GLN A 123 14.69 -7.15 -1.79
C GLN A 123 14.75 -6.01 -0.78
N LEU A 124 13.67 -5.78 -0.06
CA LEU A 124 13.65 -4.71 0.93
C LEU A 124 14.57 -5.04 2.11
N LYS A 125 14.62 -6.30 2.55
CA LYS A 125 15.54 -6.69 3.61
C LYS A 125 16.99 -6.50 3.18
N LYS A 126 17.31 -6.85 1.95
CA LYS A 126 18.65 -6.65 1.45
C LYS A 126 19.06 -5.19 1.48
N ALA A 127 18.11 -4.31 1.29
CA ALA A 127 18.38 -2.87 1.29
C ALA A 127 18.40 -2.26 2.69
N GLY A 128 18.19 -3.06 3.73
CA GLY A 128 18.31 -2.59 5.11
C GLY A 128 17.01 -2.39 5.85
N TYR A 129 15.88 -2.64 5.22
CA TYR A 129 14.60 -2.53 5.92
C TYR A 129 14.38 -3.76 6.79
N LYS A 130 13.67 -3.57 7.89
CA LYS A 130 13.34 -4.67 8.78
C LYS A 130 11.85 -4.95 8.70
N PHE A 131 11.48 -6.22 8.81
CA PHE A 131 10.07 -6.59 8.87
C PHE A 131 9.75 -7.15 10.23
N GLU A 132 8.62 -6.72 10.78
CA GLU A 132 8.11 -7.28 12.02
C GLU A 132 7.38 -8.57 11.73
#